data_cf4966679569985a1b3c55f8c9a3a720
#
_entry.id   cf4966679569985a1b3c55f8c9a3a720
#
_cell.length_a   1.000
_cell.length_b   1.000
_cell.length_c   1.000
_cell.angle_alpha   90.00
_cell.angle_beta   90.00
_cell.angle_gamma   90.00
#
_symmetry.space_group_name_H-M   'P 1'
#
loop_
_entity.id
_entity.type
_entity.pdbx_description
1 polymer ?
#
loop_
_entity_poly.entity_id
_entity_poly.type
_entity_poly.pdbx_seq_one_letter_code
_entity_poly.pdbx_strand_id
1 'polypeptide(L)'
;TAAIICTAVTVAINSRLPDTAVSDKTGEYSLVLNDGEEKKFLEQFGVETADAKPEKRVVVIPSDFNKYYEEYNELQKKIGLDLGKFKGKEVTEITVPLEKPKDNNAVLLVYKNRVIGGHITNGEYGSKNLPLVD
;
A
#
# COMPACT_ATOMS: atom_id res chain seq x y z
N THR A 1 -3.39 -35.46 17.29
CA THR A 1 -2.06 -35.15 16.79
C THR A 1 -2.10 -34.62 15.36
N ALA A 2 -2.55 -35.42 14.39
CA ALA A 2 -2.67 -34.95 13.00
C ALA A 2 -3.66 -33.79 12.88
N ALA A 3 -4.78 -33.84 13.61
CA ALA A 3 -5.76 -32.74 13.62
C ALA A 3 -5.18 -31.43 14.19
N ILE A 4 -4.34 -31.53 15.23
CA ILE A 4 -3.69 -30.37 15.82
C ILE A 4 -2.70 -29.75 14.81
N ILE A 5 -1.93 -30.57 14.11
CA ILE A 5 -0.98 -30.11 13.07
C ILE A 5 -1.72 -29.41 11.94
N CYS A 6 -2.81 -30.00 11.44
CA CYS A 6 -3.64 -29.39 10.40
C CYS A 6 -4.22 -28.03 10.85
N THR A 7 -4.69 -27.93 12.09
CA THR A 7 -5.21 -26.69 12.64
C THR A 7 -4.13 -25.59 12.69
N ALA A 8 -2.93 -25.94 13.13
CA ALA A 8 -1.80 -25.00 13.17
C ALA A 8 -1.44 -24.49 11.77
N VAL A 9 -1.40 -25.37 10.77
CA VAL A 9 -1.14 -24.98 9.38
C VAL A 9 -2.24 -24.06 8.85
N THR A 10 -3.50 -24.35 9.14
CA THR A 10 -4.63 -23.52 8.71
C THR A 10 -4.54 -22.11 9.31
N VAL A 11 -4.22 -22.01 10.60
CA VAL A 11 -4.04 -20.71 11.26
C VAL A 11 -2.89 -19.91 10.64
N ALA A 12 -1.77 -20.57 10.36
CA ALA A 12 -0.62 -19.91 9.73
C ALA A 12 -0.97 -19.39 8.33
N ILE A 13 -1.72 -20.15 7.53
CA ILE A 13 -2.17 -19.72 6.21
C ILE A 13 -3.12 -18.53 6.32
N ASN A 14 -4.11 -18.58 7.24
CA ASN A 14 -5.10 -17.53 7.42
C ASN A 14 -4.52 -16.21 7.94
N SER A 15 -3.38 -16.26 8.66
CA SER A 15 -2.70 -15.07 9.12
C SER A 15 -1.79 -14.44 8.07
N ARG A 16 -1.62 -15.11 6.94
CA ARG A 16 -0.73 -14.65 5.88
C ARG A 16 -1.37 -13.52 5.09
N LEU A 17 -0.57 -12.48 4.81
CA LEU A 17 -1.03 -11.37 3.98
C LEU A 17 -1.13 -11.82 2.51
N PRO A 18 -2.12 -11.29 1.74
CA PRO A 18 -2.23 -11.63 0.34
C PRO A 18 -1.05 -11.07 -0.47
N ASP A 19 -0.66 -11.79 -1.52
CA ASP A 19 0.39 -11.36 -2.44
C ASP A 19 -0.13 -10.46 -3.55
N THR A 20 -1.44 -10.45 -3.79
CA THR A 20 -2.06 -9.70 -4.89
C THR A 20 -3.35 -9.04 -4.43
N ALA A 21 -3.76 -8.02 -5.17
CA ALA A 21 -5.07 -7.39 -5.04
C ALA A 21 -5.64 -7.15 -6.44
N VAL A 22 -6.91 -6.79 -6.51
CA VAL A 22 -7.61 -6.56 -7.78
C VAL A 22 -8.19 -5.16 -7.79
N SER A 23 -7.83 -4.39 -8.82
CA SER A 23 -8.41 -3.10 -9.12
C SER A 23 -9.36 -3.24 -10.31
N ASP A 24 -10.48 -2.53 -10.29
CA ASP A 24 -11.46 -2.56 -11.39
C ASP A 24 -10.84 -2.15 -12.73
N LYS A 25 -9.91 -1.21 -12.72
CA LYS A 25 -9.30 -0.69 -13.95
C LYS A 25 -8.08 -1.46 -14.39
N THR A 26 -7.24 -1.88 -13.47
CA THR A 26 -5.95 -2.52 -13.78
C THR A 26 -6.03 -4.04 -13.76
N GLY A 27 -7.02 -4.60 -13.05
CA GLY A 27 -7.09 -6.03 -12.81
C GLY A 27 -6.18 -6.45 -11.65
N GLU A 28 -5.67 -7.66 -11.69
CA GLU A 28 -4.82 -8.18 -10.64
C GLU A 28 -3.42 -7.56 -10.69
N TYR A 29 -2.87 -7.19 -9.55
CA TYR A 29 -1.51 -6.68 -9.42
C TYR A 29 -0.84 -7.22 -8.16
N SER A 30 0.50 -7.23 -8.16
CA SER A 30 1.29 -7.73 -7.03
C SER A 30 1.39 -6.71 -5.92
N LEU A 31 1.21 -7.14 -4.68
CA LEU A 31 1.42 -6.34 -3.47
C LEU A 31 2.81 -6.54 -2.88
N VAL A 32 3.60 -7.47 -3.41
CA VAL A 32 4.91 -7.79 -2.87
C VAL A 32 5.86 -6.63 -3.08
N LEU A 33 6.47 -6.15 -1.99
CA LEU A 33 7.48 -5.10 -2.04
C LEU A 33 8.57 -5.42 -1.03
N ASN A 34 9.68 -5.94 -1.53
CA ASN A 34 10.86 -6.16 -0.72
C ASN A 34 11.70 -4.88 -0.67
N ASP A 35 12.63 -4.80 0.28
CA ASP A 35 13.45 -3.60 0.45
C ASP A 35 14.14 -3.20 -0.85
N GLY A 36 13.98 -1.93 -1.22
CA GLY A 36 14.60 -1.37 -2.43
C GLY A 36 13.84 -1.62 -3.73
N GLU A 37 12.68 -2.28 -3.69
CA GLU A 37 11.91 -2.64 -4.90
C GLU A 37 10.77 -1.68 -5.23
N GLU A 38 10.79 -0.46 -4.72
CA GLU A 38 9.72 0.52 -4.93
C GLU A 38 9.48 0.80 -6.42
N LYS A 39 10.55 0.97 -7.17
CA LYS A 39 10.48 1.21 -8.62
C LYS A 39 9.79 0.04 -9.33
N LYS A 40 10.21 -1.18 -9.02
CA LYS A 40 9.64 -2.40 -9.61
C LYS A 40 8.13 -2.50 -9.32
N PHE A 41 7.73 -2.19 -8.09
CA PHE A 41 6.31 -2.18 -7.73
C PHE A 41 5.52 -1.17 -8.57
N LEU A 42 6.02 0.05 -8.70
CA LEU A 42 5.33 1.12 -9.43
C LEU A 42 5.34 0.91 -10.94
N GLU A 43 6.32 0.20 -11.48
CA GLU A 43 6.37 -0.12 -12.91
C GLU A 43 5.16 -0.92 -13.39
N GLN A 44 4.50 -1.67 -12.50
CA GLN A 44 3.28 -2.41 -12.83
C GLN A 44 2.18 -1.50 -13.40
N PHE A 45 2.18 -0.22 -13.02
CA PHE A 45 1.12 0.74 -13.33
C PHE A 45 1.57 1.78 -14.36
N GLY A 46 2.73 1.56 -14.98
CA GLY A 46 3.28 2.53 -15.94
C GLY A 46 3.78 3.82 -15.29
N VAL A 47 3.99 3.80 -13.98
CA VAL A 47 4.50 4.97 -13.24
C VAL A 47 6.02 5.00 -13.37
N GLU A 48 6.55 6.15 -13.79
CA GLU A 48 7.99 6.35 -13.89
C GLU A 48 8.51 7.07 -12.65
N THR A 49 9.48 6.46 -11.97
CA THR A 49 10.10 7.05 -10.78
C THR A 49 11.26 7.95 -11.17
N ALA A 50 11.44 9.03 -10.42
CA ALA A 50 12.58 9.92 -10.60
C ALA A 50 13.87 9.26 -10.09
N ASP A 51 15.00 9.75 -10.56
CA ASP A 51 16.32 9.29 -10.10
C ASP A 51 16.67 9.98 -8.76
N ALA A 52 15.91 9.61 -7.74
CA ALA A 52 16.07 10.14 -6.38
C ALA A 52 15.76 9.04 -5.38
N LYS A 53 16.44 9.09 -4.23
CA LYS A 53 16.27 8.09 -3.18
C LYS A 53 14.89 8.26 -2.51
N PRO A 54 14.11 7.18 -2.36
CA PRO A 54 12.87 7.24 -1.60
C PRO A 54 13.11 7.59 -0.13
N GLU A 55 12.16 8.31 0.47
CA GLU A 55 12.18 8.60 1.89
C GLU A 55 11.30 7.61 2.62
N LYS A 56 11.77 7.12 3.77
CA LYS A 56 11.06 6.12 4.57
C LYS A 56 10.88 6.64 5.99
N ARG A 57 9.70 6.39 6.56
CA ARG A 57 9.45 6.64 7.98
C ARG A 57 8.44 5.65 8.53
N VAL A 58 8.48 5.42 9.83
CA VAL A 58 7.50 4.58 10.52
C VAL A 58 6.31 5.44 10.88
N VAL A 59 5.12 4.96 10.57
CA VAL A 59 3.84 5.60 10.94
C VAL A 59 2.93 4.55 11.56
N VAL A 60 1.91 5.00 12.29
CA VAL A 60 0.90 4.12 12.88
C VAL A 60 -0.42 4.35 12.20
N ILE A 61 -1.06 3.27 11.73
CA ILE A 61 -2.43 3.36 11.22
C ILE A 61 -3.35 3.66 12.40
N PRO A 62 -4.19 4.70 12.35
CA PRO A 62 -5.05 5.06 13.47
C PRO A 62 -5.91 3.90 13.95
N SER A 63 -6.08 3.78 15.27
CA SER A 63 -7.00 2.79 15.85
C SER A 63 -8.46 3.14 15.60
N ASP A 64 -8.75 4.45 15.56
CA ASP A 64 -10.07 4.99 15.26
C ASP A 64 -9.97 5.90 14.05
N PHE A 65 -10.74 5.61 13.01
CA PHE A 65 -10.73 6.43 11.81
C PHE A 65 -11.65 7.64 11.98
N ASN A 66 -11.09 8.84 11.84
CA ASN A 66 -11.88 10.05 11.69
C ASN A 66 -12.40 10.14 10.24
N LYS A 67 -13.22 11.14 9.96
CA LYS A 67 -13.80 11.34 8.63
C LYS A 67 -12.72 11.41 7.53
N TYR A 68 -11.64 12.13 7.79
CA TYR A 68 -10.53 12.27 6.85
C TYR A 68 -9.91 10.91 6.52
N TYR A 69 -9.64 10.10 7.53
CA TYR A 69 -9.02 8.79 7.33
C TYR A 69 -9.98 7.78 6.70
N GLU A 70 -11.28 7.88 6.99
CA GLU A 70 -12.29 7.07 6.32
C GLU A 70 -12.32 7.36 4.82
N GLU A 71 -12.25 8.64 4.42
CA GLU A 71 -12.17 9.03 3.02
C GLU A 71 -10.90 8.51 2.36
N TYR A 72 -9.78 8.57 3.07
CA TYR A 72 -8.52 8.00 2.60
C TYR A 72 -8.64 6.49 2.37
N ASN A 73 -9.32 5.78 3.28
CA ASN A 73 -9.53 4.34 3.15
C ASN A 73 -10.50 3.99 2.00
N GLU A 74 -11.47 4.84 1.71
CA GLU A 74 -12.33 4.64 0.54
C GLU A 74 -11.51 4.67 -0.76
N LEU A 75 -10.48 5.52 -0.81
CA LEU A 75 -9.53 5.54 -1.93
C LEU A 75 -8.80 4.20 -2.07
N GLN A 76 -8.43 3.58 -0.95
CA GLN A 76 -7.77 2.26 -0.94
C GLN A 76 -8.73 1.16 -1.40
N LYS A 77 -9.98 1.21 -0.98
CA LYS A 77 -10.98 0.18 -1.37
C LYS A 77 -11.20 0.13 -2.88
N LYS A 78 -11.06 1.24 -3.57
CA LYS A 78 -11.16 1.28 -5.04
C LYS A 78 -10.10 0.44 -5.74
N ILE A 79 -8.99 0.18 -5.07
CA ILE A 79 -7.90 -0.61 -5.61
C ILE A 79 -7.75 -1.97 -4.92
N GLY A 80 -8.81 -2.39 -4.22
CA GLY A 80 -8.85 -3.72 -3.59
C GLY A 80 -8.14 -3.81 -2.24
N LEU A 81 -7.87 -2.68 -1.59
CA LEU A 81 -7.18 -2.63 -0.30
C LEU A 81 -8.10 -2.07 0.80
N ASP A 82 -7.80 -2.37 2.05
CA ASP A 82 -8.57 -1.90 3.19
C ASP A 82 -7.66 -1.70 4.41
N LEU A 83 -7.39 -0.45 4.75
CA LEU A 83 -6.57 -0.10 5.90
C LEU A 83 -7.25 -0.39 7.24
N GLY A 84 -8.57 -0.63 7.22
CA GLY A 84 -9.30 -1.03 8.42
C GLY A 84 -8.78 -2.34 9.03
N LYS A 85 -8.13 -3.18 8.24
CA LYS A 85 -7.53 -4.42 8.70
C LYS A 85 -6.20 -4.20 9.45
N PHE A 86 -5.67 -2.99 9.44
CA PHE A 86 -4.35 -2.66 10.00
C PHE A 86 -4.42 -1.59 11.08
N LYS A 87 -5.59 -1.34 11.65
CA LYS A 87 -5.77 -0.35 12.71
C LYS A 87 -4.81 -0.60 13.88
N GLY A 88 -4.12 0.46 14.31
CA GLY A 88 -3.15 0.39 15.40
C GLY A 88 -1.80 -0.22 15.04
N LYS A 89 -1.59 -0.65 13.81
CA LYS A 89 -0.32 -1.27 13.38
C LYS A 89 0.70 -0.21 13.00
N GLU A 90 1.96 -0.49 13.34
CA GLU A 90 3.10 0.27 12.82
C GLU A 90 3.42 -0.22 11.41
N VAL A 91 3.51 0.71 10.48
CA VAL A 91 3.83 0.42 9.08
C VAL A 91 4.91 1.36 8.58
N THR A 92 5.54 1.03 7.47
CA THR A 92 6.53 1.90 6.84
C THR A 92 5.83 2.71 5.75
N GLU A 93 5.96 4.03 5.84
CA GLU A 93 5.53 4.94 4.77
C GLU A 93 6.73 5.25 3.89
N ILE A 94 6.62 4.95 2.60
CA ILE A 94 7.69 5.20 1.63
C ILE A 94 7.20 6.24 0.64
N THR A 95 7.92 7.37 0.55
CA THR A 95 7.62 8.44 -0.41
C THR A 95 8.61 8.34 -1.55
N VAL A 96 8.10 8.09 -2.74
CA VAL A 96 8.88 7.87 -3.95
C VAL A 96 8.64 9.03 -4.91
N PRO A 97 9.67 9.86 -5.19
CA PRO A 97 9.53 10.93 -6.20
C PRO A 97 9.29 10.34 -7.58
N LEU A 98 8.41 10.97 -8.35
CA LEU A 98 8.04 10.52 -9.69
C LEU A 98 8.62 11.43 -10.77
N GLU A 99 9.01 10.82 -11.88
CA GLU A 99 9.34 11.54 -13.11
C GLU A 99 8.08 11.83 -13.91
N LYS A 100 7.12 10.91 -13.90
CA LYS A 100 5.80 11.07 -14.51
C LYS A 100 4.70 10.64 -13.55
N PRO A 101 3.76 11.52 -13.22
CA PRO A 101 3.79 12.97 -13.54
C PRO A 101 4.88 13.68 -12.75
N LYS A 102 5.56 14.62 -13.39
CA LYS A 102 6.65 15.36 -12.77
C LYS A 102 6.15 16.12 -11.55
N ASP A 103 7.03 16.24 -10.53
CA ASP A 103 6.77 16.89 -9.25
C ASP A 103 5.69 16.22 -8.40
N ASN A 104 5.23 15.03 -8.82
CA ASN A 104 4.37 14.20 -8.00
C ASN A 104 5.20 13.18 -7.21
N ASN A 105 4.57 12.62 -6.17
CA ASN A 105 5.15 11.55 -5.38
C ASN A 105 4.15 10.40 -5.27
N ALA A 106 4.67 9.17 -5.25
CA ALA A 106 3.90 8.01 -4.82
C ALA A 106 4.19 7.77 -3.35
N VAL A 107 3.15 7.65 -2.55
CA VAL A 107 3.27 7.30 -1.13
C VAL A 107 2.78 5.87 -0.97
N LEU A 108 3.65 5.00 -0.46
CA LEU A 108 3.34 3.58 -0.24
C LEU A 108 3.31 3.30 1.25
N LEU A 109 2.28 2.59 1.69
CA LEU A 109 2.20 2.07 3.04
C LEU A 109 2.52 0.58 2.99
N VAL A 110 3.56 0.16 3.71
CA VAL A 110 4.11 -1.20 3.62
C VAL A 110 4.12 -1.86 4.99
N TYR A 111 3.62 -3.08 5.04
CA TYR A 111 3.61 -3.91 6.24
C TYR A 111 4.04 -5.33 5.86
N LYS A 112 5.10 -5.83 6.53
CA LYS A 112 5.63 -7.19 6.28
C LYS A 112 5.87 -7.47 4.79
N ASN A 113 6.53 -6.53 4.11
CA ASN A 113 6.89 -6.64 2.69
C ASN A 113 5.67 -6.73 1.75
N ARG A 114 4.54 -6.15 2.18
CA ARG A 114 3.33 -6.03 1.35
C ARG A 114 2.85 -4.60 1.34
N VAL A 115 2.48 -4.10 0.18
CA VAL A 115 1.82 -2.80 0.07
C VAL A 115 0.38 -2.97 0.55
N ILE A 116 0.01 -2.20 1.58
CA ILE A 116 -1.32 -2.27 2.20
C ILE A 116 -2.17 -1.04 1.86
N GLY A 117 -1.58 -0.02 1.29
CA GLY A 117 -2.27 1.20 0.87
C GLY A 117 -1.29 2.18 0.26
N GLY A 118 -1.81 3.32 -0.16
CA GLY A 118 -0.99 4.37 -0.72
C GLY A 118 -1.79 5.33 -1.58
N HIS A 119 -1.10 6.27 -2.19
CA HIS A 119 -1.72 7.27 -3.06
C HIS A 119 -0.65 8.00 -3.87
N ILE A 120 -1.11 8.75 -4.87
CA ILE A 120 -0.27 9.68 -5.64
C ILE A 120 -0.64 11.09 -5.20
N THR A 121 0.35 11.93 -4.96
CA THR A 121 0.14 13.33 -4.56
C THR A 121 1.15 14.24 -5.22
N ASN A 122 0.76 15.50 -5.47
CA ASN A 122 1.69 16.53 -5.92
C ASN A 122 2.34 17.28 -4.74
N GLY A 123 2.02 16.89 -3.50
CA GLY A 123 2.57 17.49 -2.29
C GLY A 123 2.03 18.86 -1.92
N GLU A 124 1.14 19.43 -2.72
CA GLU A 124 0.54 20.72 -2.42
C GLU A 124 -0.56 20.60 -1.38
N TYR A 125 -0.59 21.53 -0.42
CA TYR A 125 -1.64 21.56 0.59
C TYR A 125 -3.01 21.76 -0.06
N GLY A 126 -3.97 20.92 0.32
CA GLY A 126 -5.32 20.99 -0.21
C GLY A 126 -5.51 20.30 -1.55
N SER A 127 -4.45 19.79 -2.17
CA SER A 127 -4.59 19.02 -3.40
C SER A 127 -5.22 17.65 -3.09
N LYS A 128 -5.96 17.12 -4.07
CA LYS A 128 -6.65 15.85 -3.94
C LYS A 128 -5.70 14.69 -4.15
N ASN A 129 -5.75 13.69 -3.26
CA ASN A 129 -5.00 12.46 -3.46
C ASN A 129 -5.62 11.63 -4.60
N LEU A 130 -4.75 11.06 -5.43
CA LEU A 130 -5.17 10.17 -6.50
C LEU A 130 -4.93 8.71 -6.09
N PRO A 131 -5.68 7.75 -6.65
CA PRO A 131 -5.43 6.34 -6.38
C PRO A 131 -4.01 5.95 -6.79
N LEU A 132 -3.41 5.06 -6.00
CA LEU A 132 -2.08 4.52 -6.32
C LEU A 132 -2.11 3.72 -7.62
N VAL A 133 -3.18 2.98 -7.83
CA VAL A 133 -3.42 2.14 -9.00
C VAL A 133 -4.61 2.72 -9.76
N ASP A 134 -4.43 2.97 -11.02
CA ASP A 134 -5.50 3.51 -11.87
C ASP A 134 -5.96 2.50 -12.90
#